data_9084c551780c0136c49e18ef6f0a8d6d
#
_entry.id   9084c551780c0136c49e18ef6f0a8d6d
#
_cell.length_a   1.000
_cell.length_b   1.000
_cell.length_c   1.000
_cell.angle_alpha   90.00
_cell.angle_beta   90.00
_cell.angle_gamma   90.00
#
_symmetry.space_group_name_H-M   'P 1'
#
loop_
_entity.id
_entity.type
_entity.pdbx_description
1 polymer ?
#
loop_
_entity_poly.entity_id
_entity_poly.type
_entity_poly.pdbx_seq_one_letter_code
_entity_poly.pdbx_strand_id
1 'polypeptide(L)'
;MGLVVLMMGTITLFYLFSTGQISADKQRVTNAADAAAYSAALWRARVLNYDAYSNRAMIANEVAVAQTLTLASETQYLKNLTRCLAQQTGDGGVTCTADISYLVQLVPWLTGAISAASGVISEYDAILQPVVIAEVEARSNGMNRLLSLSQDLLNASTNFLVLQQTIVAQVSTANDAHFSSQMLVDNFSGPDGFTTQYSGDDRTRSAALVRQGLDRYTQDRGFNLPVLPHVCVFGIQTPGIDLKKRGGTTLDSSMDRYEAADGLSEWDYPASAKGCPSDESPMGWGDRQASGGTSDQDTGNVRQNPRALADARRGAVTPNGYIGIQPFRDLNYAGLSADDAQVKNPVASPSGKFGLGVVTHLGGANLRTANTLDMGVGRLRMTENLNNNELSSVAAAEVYFARPTARGDGRIEYPSLFKPYWQARLAEPTVAQRAEALLL
;
A
#
# COMPACT_ATOMS: atom_id res chain seq x y z
N MET A 1 50.57 49.22 -42.25
CA MET A 1 49.43 48.36 -42.67
C MET A 1 49.55 46.95 -42.06
N GLY A 2 50.60 46.18 -42.30
CA GLY A 2 50.75 44.81 -41.81
C GLY A 2 50.62 44.62 -40.29
N LEU A 3 51.19 45.49 -39.50
CA LEU A 3 51.15 45.44 -38.04
C LEU A 3 49.71 45.68 -37.48
N VAL A 4 48.92 46.53 -38.14
CA VAL A 4 47.51 46.79 -37.75
C VAL A 4 46.65 45.58 -38.09
N VAL A 5 46.87 44.92 -39.22
CA VAL A 5 46.16 43.71 -39.65
C VAL A 5 46.47 42.55 -38.69
N LEU A 6 47.73 42.39 -38.30
CA LEU A 6 48.17 41.37 -37.35
C LEU A 6 47.54 41.57 -35.95
N MET A 7 47.51 42.85 -35.52
CA MET A 7 46.89 43.20 -34.22
C MET A 7 45.37 42.97 -34.23
N MET A 8 44.65 43.35 -35.31
CA MET A 8 43.26 43.03 -35.45
C MET A 8 42.99 41.52 -35.52
N GLY A 9 43.81 40.76 -36.23
CA GLY A 9 43.74 39.32 -36.33
C GLY A 9 43.89 38.62 -34.96
N THR A 10 44.88 39.04 -34.16
CA THR A 10 45.05 38.46 -32.82
C THR A 10 43.91 38.82 -31.86
N ILE A 11 43.39 40.02 -31.87
CA ILE A 11 42.23 40.39 -31.04
C ILE A 11 41.00 39.53 -31.46
N THR A 12 40.77 39.37 -32.71
CA THR A 12 39.67 38.51 -33.22
C THR A 12 39.82 37.05 -32.82
N LEU A 13 41.02 36.50 -32.85
CA LEU A 13 41.30 35.15 -32.38
C LEU A 13 41.02 34.98 -30.87
N PHE A 14 41.47 35.89 -30.03
CA PHE A 14 41.17 35.87 -28.60
C PHE A 14 39.65 35.98 -28.31
N TYR A 15 38.97 36.86 -29.09
CA TYR A 15 37.51 36.95 -28.96
C TYR A 15 36.80 35.65 -29.31
N LEU A 16 37.15 35.05 -30.45
CA LEU A 16 36.58 33.79 -30.88
C LEU A 16 36.89 32.67 -29.91
N PHE A 17 38.14 32.60 -29.41
CA PHE A 17 38.51 31.64 -28.36
C PHE A 17 37.67 31.78 -27.11
N SER A 18 37.60 33.00 -26.52
CA SER A 18 36.83 33.23 -25.30
C SER A 18 35.34 32.95 -25.47
N THR A 19 34.74 33.37 -26.61
CA THR A 19 33.32 33.08 -26.90
C THR A 19 33.08 31.55 -27.08
N GLY A 20 34.00 30.85 -27.72
CA GLY A 20 33.94 29.39 -27.86
C GLY A 20 34.03 28.69 -26.53
N GLN A 21 34.93 29.12 -25.63
CA GLN A 21 35.06 28.55 -24.27
C GLN A 21 33.84 28.83 -23.41
N ILE A 22 33.29 30.04 -23.39
CA ILE A 22 32.05 30.37 -22.67
C ILE A 22 30.89 29.53 -23.17
N SER A 23 30.77 29.34 -24.49
CA SER A 23 29.73 28.50 -25.07
C SER A 23 29.88 27.02 -24.65
N ALA A 24 31.12 26.51 -24.63
CA ALA A 24 31.42 25.14 -24.18
C ALA A 24 31.13 24.97 -22.67
N ASP A 25 31.57 25.93 -21.85
CA ASP A 25 31.31 25.90 -20.40
C ASP A 25 29.80 26.05 -20.11
N LYS A 26 29.06 26.89 -20.85
CA LYS A 26 27.60 26.99 -20.75
C LYS A 26 26.93 25.64 -21.02
N GLN A 27 27.38 24.94 -22.05
CA GLN A 27 26.83 23.61 -22.36
C GLN A 27 27.12 22.59 -21.25
N ARG A 28 28.32 22.64 -20.67
CA ARG A 28 28.68 21.77 -19.53
C ARG A 28 27.81 22.04 -18.29
N VAL A 29 27.62 23.32 -17.95
CA VAL A 29 26.74 23.75 -16.85
C VAL A 29 25.31 23.30 -17.11
N THR A 30 24.82 23.44 -18.34
CA THR A 30 23.46 23.01 -18.72
C THR A 30 23.31 21.50 -18.57
N ASN A 31 24.27 20.72 -19.08
CA ASN A 31 24.23 19.27 -18.96
C ASN A 31 24.28 18.81 -17.49
N ALA A 32 25.05 19.51 -16.65
CA ALA A 32 25.11 19.21 -15.22
C ALA A 32 23.81 19.56 -14.50
N ALA A 33 23.17 20.69 -14.85
CA ALA A 33 21.85 21.07 -14.33
C ALA A 33 20.78 20.05 -14.72
N ASP A 34 20.75 19.63 -15.97
CA ASP A 34 19.82 18.59 -16.46
C ASP A 34 20.03 17.26 -15.74
N ALA A 35 21.28 16.83 -15.57
CA ALA A 35 21.62 15.60 -14.85
C ALA A 35 21.22 15.68 -13.38
N ALA A 36 21.43 16.80 -12.71
CA ALA A 36 21.06 17.02 -11.32
C ALA A 36 19.52 17.03 -11.14
N ALA A 37 18.80 17.78 -12.00
CA ALA A 37 17.34 17.83 -11.97
C ALA A 37 16.71 16.45 -12.22
N TYR A 38 17.17 15.75 -13.26
CA TYR A 38 16.68 14.39 -13.55
C TYR A 38 16.95 13.41 -12.41
N SER A 39 18.14 13.46 -11.81
CA SER A 39 18.51 12.56 -10.72
C SER A 39 17.66 12.79 -9.46
N ALA A 40 17.37 14.04 -9.14
CA ALA A 40 16.46 14.38 -8.03
C ALA A 40 15.03 13.91 -8.30
N ALA A 41 14.52 14.11 -9.53
CA ALA A 41 13.21 13.60 -9.92
C ALA A 41 13.16 12.06 -9.91
N LEU A 42 14.19 11.40 -10.39
CA LEU A 42 14.27 9.94 -10.39
C LEU A 42 14.27 9.38 -8.96
N TRP A 43 14.99 10.02 -8.05
CA TRP A 43 14.95 9.63 -6.63
C TRP A 43 13.54 9.76 -6.07
N ARG A 44 12.84 10.86 -6.35
CA ARG A 44 11.44 11.05 -5.93
C ARG A 44 10.52 9.97 -6.51
N ALA A 45 10.65 9.66 -7.78
CA ALA A 45 9.88 8.59 -8.41
C ALA A 45 10.13 7.23 -7.74
N ARG A 46 11.38 6.95 -7.31
CA ARG A 46 11.71 5.73 -6.57
C ARG A 46 11.06 5.69 -5.20
N VAL A 47 11.00 6.81 -4.46
CA VAL A 47 10.29 6.90 -3.18
C VAL A 47 8.80 6.61 -3.36
N LEU A 48 8.14 7.24 -4.33
CA LEU A 48 6.72 6.99 -4.63
C LEU A 48 6.45 5.54 -5.04
N ASN A 49 7.35 4.93 -5.81
CA ASN A 49 7.25 3.51 -6.15
C ASN A 49 7.48 2.62 -4.93
N TYR A 50 8.41 2.97 -4.02
CA TYR A 50 8.59 2.27 -2.77
C TYR A 50 7.32 2.33 -1.92
N ASP A 51 6.69 3.50 -1.79
CA ASP A 51 5.42 3.65 -1.07
C ASP A 51 4.32 2.77 -1.70
N ALA A 52 4.27 2.70 -3.03
CA ALA A 52 3.33 1.84 -3.73
C ALA A 52 3.56 0.34 -3.47
N TYR A 53 4.81 -0.11 -3.44
CA TYR A 53 5.13 -1.50 -3.12
C TYR A 53 4.87 -1.82 -1.65
N SER A 54 5.24 -0.93 -0.73
CA SER A 54 5.01 -1.12 0.71
C SER A 54 3.52 -1.14 1.05
N ASN A 55 2.69 -0.27 0.43
CA ASN A 55 1.23 -0.32 0.57
C ASN A 55 0.66 -1.67 0.13
N ARG A 56 1.09 -2.17 -1.02
CA ARG A 56 0.66 -3.48 -1.51
C ARG A 56 1.11 -4.62 -0.60
N ALA A 57 2.32 -4.53 -0.05
CA ALA A 57 2.83 -5.51 0.91
C ALA A 57 2.01 -5.50 2.21
N MET A 58 1.67 -4.30 2.74
CA MET A 58 0.80 -4.18 3.91
C MET A 58 -0.58 -4.80 3.66
N ILE A 59 -1.21 -4.53 2.50
CA ILE A 59 -2.49 -5.15 2.15
C ILE A 59 -2.36 -6.69 2.05
N ALA A 60 -1.30 -7.19 1.41
CA ALA A 60 -1.07 -8.62 1.30
C ALA A 60 -0.87 -9.29 2.67
N ASN A 61 -0.18 -8.62 3.60
CA ASN A 61 -0.03 -9.09 4.97
C ASN A 61 -1.38 -9.15 5.70
N GLU A 62 -2.24 -8.14 5.53
CA GLU A 62 -3.60 -8.14 6.11
C GLU A 62 -4.46 -9.29 5.55
N VAL A 63 -4.40 -9.52 4.24
CA VAL A 63 -5.09 -10.67 3.62
C VAL A 63 -4.57 -11.98 4.19
N ALA A 64 -3.26 -12.11 4.38
CA ALA A 64 -2.66 -13.32 4.97
C ALA A 64 -3.08 -13.53 6.43
N VAL A 65 -3.20 -12.46 7.23
CA VAL A 65 -3.76 -12.53 8.60
C VAL A 65 -5.19 -13.08 8.56
N ALA A 66 -6.05 -12.52 7.69
CA ALA A 66 -7.43 -13.00 7.54
C ALA A 66 -7.51 -14.49 7.11
N GLN A 67 -6.66 -14.90 6.17
CA GLN A 67 -6.59 -16.31 5.72
C GLN A 67 -6.09 -17.25 6.82
N THR A 68 -5.11 -16.81 7.62
CA THR A 68 -4.60 -17.60 8.75
C THR A 68 -5.68 -17.83 9.80
N LEU A 69 -6.43 -16.78 10.13
CA LEU A 69 -7.58 -16.88 11.06
C LEU A 69 -8.68 -17.77 10.49
N THR A 70 -8.94 -17.67 9.17
CA THR A 70 -9.87 -18.53 8.46
C THR A 70 -9.52 -20.01 8.66
N LEU A 71 -8.26 -20.37 8.42
CA LEU A 71 -7.78 -21.74 8.56
C LEU A 71 -7.92 -22.24 10.02
N ALA A 72 -7.59 -21.39 10.97
CA ALA A 72 -7.69 -21.73 12.40
C ALA A 72 -9.14 -21.91 12.87
N SER A 73 -10.06 -21.06 12.40
CA SER A 73 -11.50 -21.19 12.69
C SER A 73 -12.08 -22.47 12.08
N GLU A 74 -11.75 -22.75 10.82
CA GLU A 74 -12.19 -23.96 10.13
C GLU A 74 -11.65 -25.25 10.80
N THR A 75 -10.38 -25.22 11.25
CA THR A 75 -9.80 -26.36 11.97
C THR A 75 -10.49 -26.60 13.31
N GLN A 76 -10.80 -25.56 14.07
CA GLN A 76 -11.55 -25.67 15.32
C GLN A 76 -12.97 -26.17 15.06
N TYR A 77 -13.62 -25.66 14.03
CA TYR A 77 -14.93 -26.16 13.60
C TYR A 77 -14.90 -27.66 13.29
N LEU A 78 -13.92 -28.13 12.50
CA LEU A 78 -13.77 -29.55 12.18
C LEU A 78 -13.51 -30.41 13.42
N LYS A 79 -12.69 -29.91 14.36
CA LYS A 79 -12.42 -30.54 15.64
C LYS A 79 -13.70 -30.73 16.46
N ASN A 80 -14.50 -29.69 16.60
CA ASN A 80 -15.75 -29.74 17.36
C ASN A 80 -16.80 -30.59 16.63
N LEU A 81 -16.87 -30.56 15.30
CA LEU A 81 -17.72 -31.42 14.51
C LEU A 81 -17.37 -32.90 14.73
N THR A 82 -16.09 -33.27 14.65
CA THR A 82 -15.69 -34.68 14.86
C THR A 82 -15.94 -35.15 16.28
N ARG A 83 -15.76 -34.27 17.29
CA ARG A 83 -16.11 -34.57 18.69
C ARG A 83 -17.61 -34.75 18.88
N CYS A 84 -18.42 -33.87 18.30
CA CYS A 84 -19.88 -34.03 18.31
C CYS A 84 -20.32 -35.38 17.72
N LEU A 85 -19.80 -35.69 16.53
CA LEU A 85 -20.08 -36.96 15.88
C LEU A 85 -19.58 -38.19 16.67
N ALA A 86 -18.55 -38.02 17.51
CA ALA A 86 -18.06 -39.07 18.45
C ALA A 86 -18.77 -39.02 19.81
N GLN A 87 -19.79 -38.19 19.97
CA GLN A 87 -20.51 -37.96 21.24
C GLN A 87 -19.58 -37.48 22.39
N GLN A 88 -18.54 -36.73 22.06
CA GLN A 88 -17.59 -36.15 23.01
C GLN A 88 -17.92 -34.66 23.23
N THR A 89 -17.45 -34.15 24.37
CA THR A 89 -17.58 -32.75 24.68
C THR A 89 -16.65 -31.92 23.81
N GLY A 90 -17.20 -30.88 23.16
CA GLY A 90 -16.46 -29.92 22.38
C GLY A 90 -15.73 -28.87 23.21
N ASP A 91 -15.05 -27.93 22.53
CA ASP A 91 -14.39 -26.79 23.14
C ASP A 91 -15.41 -25.92 23.89
N GLY A 92 -14.97 -25.31 25.00
CA GLY A 92 -15.85 -24.55 25.88
C GLY A 92 -16.77 -25.39 26.79
N GLY A 93 -16.56 -26.73 26.84
CA GLY A 93 -17.39 -27.65 27.64
C GLY A 93 -18.79 -27.87 27.07
N VAL A 94 -18.99 -27.58 25.78
CA VAL A 94 -20.30 -27.71 25.10
C VAL A 94 -20.51 -29.15 24.66
N THR A 95 -21.66 -29.72 25.03
CA THR A 95 -22.09 -31.05 24.57
C THR A 95 -22.92 -30.89 23.31
N CYS A 96 -22.72 -31.79 22.34
CA CYS A 96 -23.50 -31.86 21.13
C CYS A 96 -24.98 -32.18 21.45
N THR A 97 -25.90 -31.38 20.93
CA THR A 97 -27.33 -31.54 21.12
C THR A 97 -28.04 -32.08 19.87
N ALA A 98 -27.33 -32.13 18.74
CA ALA A 98 -27.88 -32.63 17.49
C ALA A 98 -28.18 -34.12 17.56
N ASP A 99 -29.29 -34.56 17.02
CA ASP A 99 -29.62 -35.98 16.91
C ASP A 99 -28.94 -36.61 15.67
N ILE A 100 -27.74 -37.11 15.88
CA ILE A 100 -26.92 -37.76 14.83
C ILE A 100 -27.22 -39.23 14.64
N SER A 101 -28.21 -39.78 15.36
CA SER A 101 -28.52 -41.22 15.33
C SER A 101 -28.84 -41.73 13.94
N TYR A 102 -29.47 -40.93 13.12
CA TYR A 102 -29.76 -41.24 11.71
C TYR A 102 -28.50 -41.32 10.85
N LEU A 103 -27.48 -40.44 11.09
CA LEU A 103 -26.22 -40.46 10.32
C LEU A 103 -25.40 -41.71 10.67
N VAL A 104 -25.34 -42.06 11.97
CA VAL A 104 -24.61 -43.26 12.44
C VAL A 104 -25.24 -44.55 11.91
N GLN A 105 -26.57 -44.59 11.80
CA GLN A 105 -27.29 -45.75 11.25
C GLN A 105 -27.09 -45.92 9.74
N LEU A 106 -27.01 -44.78 9.01
CA LEU A 106 -26.79 -44.80 7.57
C LEU A 106 -25.36 -45.23 7.16
N VAL A 107 -24.37 -44.95 8.02
CA VAL A 107 -22.97 -45.17 7.69
C VAL A 107 -22.20 -45.73 8.91
N PRO A 108 -22.36 -47.03 9.25
CA PRO A 108 -21.80 -47.61 10.48
C PRO A 108 -20.27 -47.55 10.61
N TRP A 109 -19.52 -47.55 9.47
CA TRP A 109 -18.06 -47.42 9.46
C TRP A 109 -17.59 -45.99 9.76
N LEU A 110 -18.48 -45.02 9.68
CA LEU A 110 -18.16 -43.58 9.87
C LEU A 110 -17.70 -43.29 11.29
N THR A 111 -18.22 -43.96 12.30
CA THR A 111 -17.85 -43.77 13.71
C THR A 111 -16.36 -44.02 13.99
N GLY A 112 -15.82 -45.12 13.42
CA GLY A 112 -14.40 -45.44 13.53
C GLY A 112 -13.50 -44.43 12.79
N ALA A 113 -13.91 -44.01 11.62
CA ALA A 113 -13.18 -42.96 10.86
C ALA A 113 -13.23 -41.60 11.54
N ILE A 114 -14.38 -41.24 12.12
CA ILE A 114 -14.56 -39.98 12.85
C ILE A 114 -13.69 -39.93 14.12
N SER A 115 -13.66 -41.00 14.93
CA SER A 115 -12.84 -41.03 16.14
C SER A 115 -11.34 -40.96 15.82
N ALA A 116 -10.87 -41.61 14.76
CA ALA A 116 -9.50 -41.46 14.28
C ALA A 116 -9.19 -40.05 13.78
N ALA A 117 -10.10 -39.47 13.00
CA ALA A 117 -9.95 -38.10 12.50
C ALA A 117 -9.95 -37.08 13.63
N SER A 118 -10.74 -37.25 14.70
CA SER A 118 -10.82 -36.31 15.82
C SER A 118 -9.49 -36.16 16.55
N GLY A 119 -8.72 -37.24 16.71
CA GLY A 119 -7.37 -37.20 17.28
C GLY A 119 -6.41 -36.36 16.45
N VAL A 120 -6.32 -36.66 15.16
CA VAL A 120 -5.43 -35.94 14.22
C VAL A 120 -5.79 -34.48 14.12
N ILE A 121 -7.06 -34.13 14.00
CA ILE A 121 -7.52 -32.73 13.91
C ILE A 121 -7.25 -31.99 15.21
N SER A 122 -7.40 -32.63 16.39
CA SER A 122 -7.11 -32.02 17.68
C SER A 122 -5.62 -31.70 17.86
N GLU A 123 -4.74 -32.60 17.41
CA GLU A 123 -3.29 -32.35 17.40
C GLU A 123 -2.92 -31.21 16.44
N TYR A 124 -3.54 -31.19 15.26
CA TYR A 124 -3.31 -30.14 14.27
C TYR A 124 -3.78 -28.76 14.79
N ASP A 125 -4.95 -28.68 15.43
CA ASP A 125 -5.44 -27.43 16.05
C ASP A 125 -4.50 -26.94 17.15
N ALA A 126 -3.96 -27.82 17.97
CA ALA A 126 -3.01 -27.47 19.03
C ALA A 126 -1.68 -26.92 18.48
N ILE A 127 -1.22 -27.40 17.33
CA ILE A 127 -0.02 -26.87 16.65
C ILE A 127 -0.34 -25.56 15.95
N LEU A 128 -1.48 -25.47 15.28
CA LEU A 128 -1.85 -24.30 14.48
C LEU A 128 -2.06 -23.05 15.34
N GLN A 129 -2.60 -23.20 16.55
CA GLN A 129 -2.90 -22.06 17.43
C GLN A 129 -1.69 -21.15 17.73
N PRO A 130 -0.53 -21.66 18.21
CA PRO A 130 0.64 -20.81 18.43
C PRO A 130 1.20 -20.23 17.14
N VAL A 131 1.07 -20.97 16.00
CA VAL A 131 1.47 -20.47 14.70
C VAL A 131 0.62 -19.28 14.27
N VAL A 132 -0.69 -19.32 14.48
CA VAL A 132 -1.59 -18.19 14.20
C VAL A 132 -1.19 -16.95 14.97
N ILE A 133 -0.91 -17.09 16.26
CA ILE A 133 -0.49 -15.98 17.12
C ILE A 133 0.81 -15.38 16.59
N ALA A 134 1.82 -16.22 16.36
CA ALA A 134 3.12 -15.78 15.86
C ALA A 134 3.02 -15.10 14.48
N GLU A 135 2.19 -15.62 13.60
CA GLU A 135 2.00 -15.07 12.26
C GLU A 135 1.29 -13.70 12.30
N VAL A 136 0.25 -13.56 13.11
CA VAL A 136 -0.46 -12.28 13.30
C VAL A 136 0.48 -11.22 13.86
N GLU A 137 1.26 -11.56 14.89
CA GLU A 137 2.22 -10.65 15.48
C GLU A 137 3.34 -10.27 14.50
N ALA A 138 3.91 -11.22 13.79
CA ALA A 138 4.98 -10.96 12.83
C ALA A 138 4.53 -10.07 11.67
N ARG A 139 3.34 -10.28 11.15
CA ARG A 139 2.82 -9.48 10.02
C ARG A 139 2.28 -8.13 10.45
N SER A 140 1.45 -8.08 11.48
CA SER A 140 0.82 -6.85 11.92
C SER A 140 1.82 -5.95 12.69
N ASN A 141 2.36 -6.43 13.81
CA ASN A 141 3.27 -5.66 14.65
C ASN A 141 4.67 -5.48 14.05
N GLY A 142 5.18 -6.50 13.37
CA GLY A 142 6.52 -6.46 12.77
C GLY A 142 6.49 -5.77 11.41
N MET A 143 6.03 -6.48 10.41
CA MET A 143 6.20 -6.05 9.01
C MET A 143 5.39 -4.81 8.65
N ASN A 144 4.08 -4.77 8.96
CA ASN A 144 3.23 -3.64 8.57
C ASN A 144 3.65 -2.36 9.28
N ARG A 145 3.97 -2.45 10.57
CA ARG A 145 4.48 -1.30 11.32
C ARG A 145 5.82 -0.82 10.79
N LEU A 146 6.74 -1.72 10.45
CA LEU A 146 8.02 -1.37 9.86
C LEU A 146 7.85 -0.67 8.50
N LEU A 147 6.97 -1.18 7.65
CA LEU A 147 6.68 -0.59 6.34
C LEU A 147 6.06 0.81 6.49
N SER A 148 5.10 0.99 7.38
CA SER A 148 4.51 2.30 7.65
C SER A 148 5.55 3.30 8.18
N LEU A 149 6.36 2.92 9.16
CA LEU A 149 7.44 3.76 9.68
C LEU A 149 8.49 4.12 8.62
N SER A 150 8.81 3.19 7.71
CA SER A 150 9.75 3.46 6.63
C SER A 150 9.20 4.45 5.60
N GLN A 151 7.89 4.41 5.32
CA GLN A 151 7.23 5.43 4.50
C GLN A 151 7.32 6.81 5.16
N ASP A 152 7.06 6.87 6.48
CA ASP A 152 7.14 8.13 7.22
C ASP A 152 8.56 8.70 7.22
N LEU A 153 9.55 7.86 7.42
CA LEU A 153 10.96 8.28 7.41
C LEU A 153 11.39 8.83 6.04
N LEU A 154 11.00 8.16 4.95
CA LEU A 154 11.35 8.58 3.59
C LEU A 154 10.60 9.83 3.14
N ASN A 155 9.39 10.05 3.63
CA ASN A 155 8.55 11.19 3.25
C ASN A 155 8.57 12.33 4.29
N ALA A 156 9.31 12.19 5.41
CA ALA A 156 9.48 13.28 6.37
C ALA A 156 10.11 14.50 5.67
N SER A 157 9.46 15.64 5.76
CA SER A 157 9.79 16.87 5.00
C SER A 157 11.27 17.28 5.12
N THR A 158 11.82 17.23 6.33
CA THR A 158 13.23 17.55 6.58
C THR A 158 14.19 16.58 5.91
N ASN A 159 13.95 15.29 6.03
CA ASN A 159 14.80 14.27 5.42
C ASN A 159 14.69 14.30 3.89
N PHE A 160 13.49 14.53 3.40
CA PHE A 160 13.20 14.56 1.99
C PHE A 160 13.96 15.70 1.26
N LEU A 161 13.84 16.94 1.75
CA LEU A 161 14.51 18.11 1.15
C LEU A 161 16.04 17.98 1.24
N VAL A 162 16.57 17.57 2.40
CA VAL A 162 18.02 17.40 2.60
C VAL A 162 18.57 16.33 1.66
N LEU A 163 17.89 15.21 1.51
CA LEU A 163 18.33 14.13 0.61
C LEU A 163 18.28 14.55 -0.86
N GLN A 164 17.23 15.25 -1.29
CA GLN A 164 17.16 15.76 -2.66
C GLN A 164 18.27 16.80 -2.94
N GLN A 165 18.47 17.75 -2.04
CA GLN A 165 19.55 18.74 -2.18
C GLN A 165 20.93 18.05 -2.19
N THR A 166 21.13 17.03 -1.37
CA THR A 166 22.37 16.25 -1.36
C THR A 166 22.62 15.57 -2.70
N ILE A 167 21.58 14.96 -3.30
CA ILE A 167 21.68 14.31 -4.62
C ILE A 167 22.02 15.35 -5.69
N VAL A 168 21.35 16.50 -5.69
CA VAL A 168 21.61 17.60 -6.63
C VAL A 168 23.07 18.05 -6.53
N ALA A 169 23.57 18.30 -5.32
CA ALA A 169 24.96 18.70 -5.09
C ALA A 169 25.96 17.62 -5.51
N GLN A 170 25.72 16.35 -5.16
CA GLN A 170 26.60 15.24 -5.53
C GLN A 170 26.69 15.03 -7.04
N VAL A 171 25.56 15.04 -7.74
CA VAL A 171 25.53 14.88 -9.19
C VAL A 171 26.23 16.06 -9.87
N SER A 172 26.05 17.28 -9.39
CA SER A 172 26.70 18.45 -9.90
C SER A 172 28.21 18.36 -9.76
N THR A 173 28.71 18.11 -8.54
CA THR A 173 30.15 17.99 -8.26
C THR A 173 30.79 16.80 -8.96
N ALA A 174 30.05 15.73 -9.24
CA ALA A 174 30.52 14.59 -10.03
C ALA A 174 30.72 14.97 -11.52
N ASN A 175 29.97 15.95 -12.03
CA ASN A 175 30.18 16.47 -13.39
C ASN A 175 31.40 17.42 -13.45
N ASP A 176 31.54 18.31 -12.47
CA ASP A 176 32.70 19.16 -12.28
C ASP A 176 32.77 19.65 -10.83
N ALA A 177 33.95 19.56 -10.22
CA ALA A 177 34.19 19.97 -8.83
C ALA A 177 33.93 21.48 -8.56
N HIS A 178 33.92 22.30 -9.61
CA HIS A 178 33.66 23.75 -9.53
C HIS A 178 32.18 24.12 -9.73
N PHE A 179 31.31 23.12 -9.99
CA PHE A 179 29.89 23.36 -10.10
C PHE A 179 29.24 23.39 -8.72
N SER A 180 28.42 24.39 -8.48
CA SER A 180 27.50 24.45 -7.34
C SER A 180 26.06 24.39 -7.86
N SER A 181 25.24 23.58 -7.21
CA SER A 181 23.84 23.44 -7.59
C SER A 181 22.93 23.48 -6.40
N GLN A 182 21.78 24.12 -6.58
CA GLN A 182 20.73 24.16 -5.58
C GLN A 182 19.36 23.97 -6.21
N MET A 183 18.45 23.44 -5.40
CA MET A 183 17.05 23.31 -5.80
C MET A 183 16.38 24.67 -5.74
N LEU A 184 15.56 24.95 -6.74
CA LEU A 184 14.66 26.08 -6.74
C LEU A 184 13.45 25.79 -5.84
N VAL A 185 12.95 26.82 -5.15
CA VAL A 185 11.75 26.71 -4.32
C VAL A 185 10.56 26.53 -5.26
N ASP A 186 10.06 25.33 -5.35
CA ASP A 186 8.84 25.03 -6.08
C ASP A 186 7.67 24.91 -5.10
N ASN A 187 6.43 25.01 -5.59
CA ASN A 187 5.22 24.84 -4.77
C ASN A 187 5.16 23.48 -4.06
N PHE A 188 6.06 22.57 -4.40
CA PHE A 188 6.22 21.23 -3.83
C PHE A 188 7.46 21.06 -2.94
N SER A 189 8.26 22.10 -2.73
CA SER A 189 9.42 22.08 -1.84
C SER A 189 9.06 22.26 -0.36
N GLY A 190 7.78 22.48 -0.07
CA GLY A 190 7.26 22.48 1.29
C GLY A 190 7.08 21.07 1.85
N PRO A 191 6.61 20.94 3.12
CA PRO A 191 6.23 19.65 3.67
C PRO A 191 5.27 18.99 2.69
N ASP A 192 5.61 17.81 2.28
CA ASP A 192 5.06 17.08 1.16
C ASP A 192 3.53 17.21 1.01
N GLY A 193 3.07 18.23 0.28
CA GLY A 193 1.65 18.41 -0.04
C GLY A 193 1.14 17.43 -1.09
N PHE A 194 2.03 16.63 -1.68
CA PHE A 194 1.70 15.68 -2.74
C PHE A 194 1.21 14.33 -2.21
N THR A 195 1.76 13.89 -1.07
CA THR A 195 1.34 12.68 -0.38
C THR A 195 0.83 13.00 1.01
N THR A 196 -0.05 12.16 1.55
CA THR A 196 -0.54 12.26 2.92
C THR A 196 -0.58 10.88 3.56
N GLN A 197 -0.41 10.84 4.88
CA GLN A 197 -0.61 9.64 5.65
C GLN A 197 -2.06 9.54 6.09
N TYR A 198 -2.70 8.43 5.75
CA TYR A 198 -4.06 8.13 6.20
C TYR A 198 -4.01 7.35 7.51
N SER A 199 -4.67 7.87 8.52
CA SER A 199 -4.71 7.31 9.87
C SER A 199 -6.11 7.47 10.49
N GLY A 200 -6.38 6.78 11.60
CA GLY A 200 -7.68 6.86 12.25
C GLY A 200 -8.81 6.40 11.33
N ASP A 201 -9.89 7.16 11.30
CA ASP A 201 -11.08 6.84 10.51
C ASP A 201 -10.85 6.90 8.99
N ASP A 202 -9.82 7.60 8.54
CA ASP A 202 -9.47 7.70 7.12
C ASP A 202 -8.85 6.41 6.55
N ARG A 203 -8.59 5.40 7.38
CA ARG A 203 -8.10 4.07 6.96
C ARG A 203 -9.13 3.26 6.14
N THR A 204 -10.32 3.78 5.94
CA THR A 204 -11.43 3.10 5.23
C THR A 204 -11.06 2.63 3.83
N ARG A 205 -10.20 3.37 3.11
CA ARG A 205 -9.71 2.96 1.79
C ARG A 205 -8.83 1.70 1.86
N SER A 206 -7.94 1.61 2.84
CA SER A 206 -7.12 0.40 3.06
C SER A 206 -8.00 -0.79 3.39
N ALA A 207 -8.93 -0.61 4.31
CA ALA A 207 -9.87 -1.64 4.71
C ALA A 207 -10.71 -2.14 3.51
N ALA A 208 -11.14 -1.22 2.64
CA ALA A 208 -11.86 -1.57 1.41
C ALA A 208 -10.99 -2.39 0.45
N LEU A 209 -9.71 -2.03 0.27
CA LEU A 209 -8.77 -2.76 -0.56
C LEU A 209 -8.45 -4.14 0.01
N VAL A 210 -8.26 -4.24 1.33
CA VAL A 210 -8.08 -5.52 2.02
C VAL A 210 -9.30 -6.41 1.81
N ARG A 211 -10.52 -5.91 2.07
CA ARG A 211 -11.77 -6.65 1.86
C ARG A 211 -11.94 -7.14 0.42
N GLN A 212 -11.55 -6.32 -0.56
CA GLN A 212 -11.54 -6.71 -1.97
C GLN A 212 -10.46 -7.73 -2.31
N GLY A 213 -9.37 -7.76 -1.56
CA GLY A 213 -8.27 -8.72 -1.70
C GLY A 213 -8.55 -10.09 -1.09
N LEU A 214 -9.56 -10.21 -0.22
CA LEU A 214 -9.97 -11.49 0.36
C LEU A 214 -10.61 -12.36 -0.73
N ASP A 215 -10.22 -13.62 -0.76
CA ASP A 215 -10.85 -14.60 -1.65
C ASP A 215 -12.27 -14.99 -1.17
N ARG A 216 -13.02 -15.63 -2.05
CA ARG A 216 -14.40 -16.03 -1.76
C ARG A 216 -14.49 -17.00 -0.57
N TYR A 217 -13.52 -17.91 -0.42
CA TYR A 217 -13.50 -18.87 0.69
C TYR A 217 -13.28 -18.15 2.04
N THR A 218 -12.40 -17.17 2.08
CA THR A 218 -12.21 -16.35 3.28
C THR A 218 -13.47 -15.56 3.63
N GLN A 219 -14.19 -15.00 2.64
CA GLN A 219 -15.36 -14.16 2.88
C GLN A 219 -16.62 -14.94 3.25
N ASP A 220 -16.91 -16.05 2.58
CA ASP A 220 -18.14 -16.85 2.77
C ASP A 220 -17.90 -18.34 2.53
N ARG A 221 -18.07 -19.12 3.59
CA ARG A 221 -17.88 -20.58 3.62
C ARG A 221 -19.20 -21.30 3.91
N GLY A 222 -20.30 -20.81 3.38
CA GLY A 222 -21.63 -21.35 3.66
C GLY A 222 -22.15 -22.35 2.63
N PHE A 223 -22.89 -23.35 3.10
CA PHE A 223 -23.75 -24.20 2.27
C PHE A 223 -25.01 -24.62 3.02
N ASN A 224 -26.04 -25.05 2.27
CA ASN A 224 -27.24 -25.70 2.79
C ASN A 224 -27.39 -27.08 2.16
N LEU A 225 -27.64 -28.07 2.99
CA LEU A 225 -27.93 -29.43 2.55
C LEU A 225 -29.31 -29.84 3.14
N PRO A 226 -30.37 -29.90 2.34
CA PRO A 226 -31.66 -30.42 2.80
C PRO A 226 -31.52 -31.92 2.95
N VAL A 227 -31.65 -32.43 4.18
CA VAL A 227 -31.62 -33.86 4.50
C VAL A 227 -33.03 -34.41 4.36
N LEU A 228 -34.01 -33.74 4.95
CA LEU A 228 -35.43 -34.01 4.79
C LEU A 228 -36.12 -32.76 4.33
N PRO A 229 -36.56 -32.68 3.07
CA PRO A 229 -37.20 -31.46 2.56
C PRO A 229 -38.46 -31.11 3.33
N HIS A 230 -38.65 -29.85 3.63
CA HIS A 230 -39.82 -29.30 4.30
C HIS A 230 -40.45 -28.16 3.48
N VAL A 231 -41.71 -27.93 3.70
CA VAL A 231 -42.45 -26.82 3.08
C VAL A 231 -43.24 -26.09 4.17
N CYS A 232 -43.18 -24.77 4.17
CA CYS A 232 -44.01 -23.96 4.99
C CYS A 232 -44.81 -22.95 4.12
N VAL A 233 -46.15 -23.15 4.10
CA VAL A 233 -47.04 -22.29 3.32
C VAL A 233 -48.26 -21.91 4.20
N PHE A 234 -48.57 -20.62 4.24
CA PHE A 234 -49.65 -20.06 5.06
C PHE A 234 -49.59 -20.47 6.54
N GLY A 235 -48.37 -20.67 7.09
CA GLY A 235 -48.20 -21.05 8.49
C GLY A 235 -48.39 -22.57 8.78
N ILE A 236 -48.59 -23.37 7.75
CA ILE A 236 -48.65 -24.86 7.86
C ILE A 236 -47.28 -25.38 7.41
N GLN A 237 -46.56 -26.06 8.30
CA GLN A 237 -45.26 -26.61 8.05
C GLN A 237 -45.23 -28.11 8.08
N THR A 238 -44.63 -28.73 7.08
CA THR A 238 -44.24 -30.16 7.11
C THR A 238 -42.97 -30.36 7.88
N PRO A 239 -42.78 -31.52 8.54
CA PRO A 239 -41.52 -31.77 9.22
C PRO A 239 -40.37 -31.87 8.22
N GLY A 240 -39.17 -31.41 8.63
CA GLY A 240 -37.98 -31.49 7.81
C GLY A 240 -36.70 -31.23 8.59
N ILE A 241 -35.57 -31.54 7.98
CA ILE A 241 -34.24 -31.35 8.55
C ILE A 241 -33.31 -30.80 7.49
N ASP A 242 -32.64 -29.68 7.82
CA ASP A 242 -31.58 -29.11 7.00
C ASP A 242 -30.26 -29.10 7.76
N LEU A 243 -29.16 -29.38 7.07
CA LEU A 243 -27.83 -29.08 7.56
C LEU A 243 -27.36 -27.74 6.95
N LYS A 244 -27.09 -26.75 7.78
CA LYS A 244 -26.63 -25.44 7.33
C LYS A 244 -25.26 -25.15 7.89
N LYS A 245 -24.25 -25.08 7.00
CA LYS A 245 -22.96 -24.48 7.32
C LYS A 245 -23.01 -23.00 7.03
N ARG A 246 -22.50 -22.23 7.94
CA ARG A 246 -22.22 -20.79 7.82
C ARG A 246 -20.82 -20.51 8.31
N GLY A 247 -20.15 -19.59 7.66
CA GLY A 247 -18.82 -19.15 8.08
C GLY A 247 -18.31 -18.02 7.21
N GLY A 248 -17.39 -17.27 7.73
CA GLY A 248 -16.75 -16.17 7.04
C GLY A 248 -15.68 -15.54 7.91
N THR A 249 -14.89 -14.68 7.30
CA THR A 249 -13.89 -13.87 8.00
C THR A 249 -14.12 -12.42 7.62
N THR A 250 -14.24 -11.56 8.62
CA THR A 250 -14.55 -10.14 8.45
C THR A 250 -13.60 -9.28 9.25
N LEU A 251 -13.32 -8.10 8.70
CA LEU A 251 -12.68 -7.00 9.41
C LEU A 251 -13.80 -6.09 9.93
N ASP A 252 -13.74 -5.74 11.20
CA ASP A 252 -14.71 -4.88 11.85
C ASP A 252 -14.74 -3.44 11.27
N SER A 253 -15.69 -2.64 11.71
CA SER A 253 -15.83 -1.26 11.27
C SER A 253 -14.77 -0.32 11.83
N SER A 254 -14.22 -0.62 13.01
CA SER A 254 -13.12 0.12 13.62
C SER A 254 -11.77 -0.19 12.95
N MET A 255 -11.70 -1.25 12.13
CA MET A 255 -10.49 -1.71 11.45
C MET A 255 -9.37 -2.18 12.40
N ASP A 256 -9.73 -2.54 13.60
CA ASP A 256 -8.80 -2.95 14.66
C ASP A 256 -8.99 -4.42 15.08
N ARG A 257 -9.91 -5.13 14.42
CA ARG A 257 -10.21 -6.52 14.75
C ARG A 257 -10.64 -7.33 13.52
N TYR A 258 -10.09 -8.53 13.41
CA TYR A 258 -10.59 -9.57 12.54
C TYR A 258 -11.37 -10.62 13.35
N GLU A 259 -12.44 -11.14 12.77
CA GLU A 259 -13.17 -12.30 13.27
C GLU A 259 -13.35 -13.30 12.14
N ALA A 260 -12.97 -14.54 12.39
CA ALA A 260 -13.22 -15.70 11.54
C ALA A 260 -14.06 -16.69 12.32
N ALA A 261 -15.26 -16.96 11.85
CA ALA A 261 -16.15 -17.88 12.54
C ALA A 261 -16.74 -18.88 11.56
N ASP A 262 -16.95 -20.13 12.05
CA ASP A 262 -17.47 -21.26 11.30
C ASP A 262 -18.44 -22.07 12.15
N GLY A 263 -19.59 -22.46 11.60
CA GLY A 263 -20.57 -23.28 12.30
C GLY A 263 -21.39 -24.13 11.36
N LEU A 264 -21.52 -25.40 11.68
CA LEU A 264 -22.50 -26.31 11.09
C LEU A 264 -23.56 -26.62 12.13
N SER A 265 -24.82 -26.46 11.77
CA SER A 265 -25.95 -26.77 12.63
C SER A 265 -26.97 -27.61 11.88
N GLU A 266 -27.59 -28.51 12.58
CA GLU A 266 -28.84 -29.13 12.19
C GLU A 266 -29.97 -28.15 12.50
N TRP A 267 -30.86 -27.98 11.55
CA TRP A 267 -32.05 -27.17 11.69
C TRP A 267 -33.25 -28.10 11.58
N ASP A 268 -33.92 -28.30 12.69
CA ASP A 268 -35.15 -29.09 12.75
C ASP A 268 -36.37 -28.20 12.49
N TYR A 269 -37.24 -28.65 11.62
CA TYR A 269 -38.50 -28.03 11.26
C TYR A 269 -39.64 -28.93 11.70
N PRO A 270 -40.19 -28.75 12.91
CA PRO A 270 -41.28 -29.57 13.40
C PRO A 270 -42.56 -29.35 12.60
N ALA A 271 -43.41 -30.35 12.51
CA ALA A 271 -44.75 -30.20 11.95
C ALA A 271 -45.54 -29.13 12.73
N SER A 272 -46.08 -28.12 12.05
CA SER A 272 -46.77 -27.02 12.70
C SER A 272 -47.99 -26.58 11.84
N ALA A 273 -49.07 -26.21 12.53
CA ALA A 273 -50.24 -25.57 11.94
C ALA A 273 -50.31 -24.06 12.31
N LYS A 274 -49.33 -23.56 13.05
CA LYS A 274 -49.31 -22.14 13.56
C LYS A 274 -47.91 -21.55 13.38
N GLY A 275 -47.56 -21.19 12.14
CA GLY A 275 -46.29 -20.60 11.82
C GLY A 275 -45.22 -21.58 11.29
N CYS A 276 -44.02 -21.11 11.07
CA CYS A 276 -42.91 -21.88 10.53
C CYS A 276 -41.76 -21.96 11.59
N PRO A 277 -41.95 -22.69 12.68
CA PRO A 277 -40.93 -22.83 13.71
C PRO A 277 -39.71 -23.60 13.18
N SER A 278 -38.55 -23.23 13.66
CA SER A 278 -37.32 -23.93 13.43
C SER A 278 -36.47 -23.91 14.68
N ASP A 279 -35.76 -24.97 14.96
CA ASP A 279 -34.79 -25.07 16.05
C ASP A 279 -33.41 -25.38 15.50
N GLU A 280 -32.38 -24.79 16.10
CA GLU A 280 -30.99 -24.97 15.72
C GLU A 280 -30.28 -25.83 16.73
N SER A 281 -29.63 -26.89 16.27
CA SER A 281 -28.77 -27.76 17.06
C SER A 281 -27.34 -27.75 16.50
N PRO A 282 -26.39 -27.08 17.19
CA PRO A 282 -24.99 -27.02 16.75
C PRO A 282 -24.34 -28.38 16.68
N MET A 283 -23.66 -28.67 15.57
CA MET A 283 -22.89 -29.90 15.36
C MET A 283 -21.39 -29.64 15.37
N GLY A 284 -20.98 -28.47 14.91
CA GLY A 284 -19.58 -28.06 14.88
C GLY A 284 -19.48 -26.54 14.90
N TRP A 285 -18.47 -26.03 15.59
CA TRP A 285 -18.26 -24.58 15.79
C TRP A 285 -16.79 -24.24 15.89
N GLY A 286 -16.42 -23.08 15.41
CA GLY A 286 -15.10 -22.47 15.54
C GLY A 286 -15.19 -20.96 15.49
N ASP A 287 -14.38 -20.28 16.31
CA ASP A 287 -14.23 -18.83 16.30
C ASP A 287 -12.77 -18.48 16.60
N ARG A 288 -12.19 -17.66 15.76
CA ARG A 288 -10.85 -17.10 15.92
C ARG A 288 -10.87 -15.62 15.65
N GLN A 289 -10.29 -14.88 16.55
CA GLN A 289 -10.27 -13.43 16.48
C GLN A 289 -8.84 -12.94 16.61
N ALA A 290 -8.49 -11.85 15.92
CA ALA A 290 -7.28 -11.09 16.13
C ALA A 290 -7.68 -9.67 16.52
N SER A 291 -7.27 -9.22 17.70
CA SER A 291 -7.66 -7.91 18.24
C SER A 291 -6.49 -7.28 18.98
N GLY A 292 -6.38 -5.96 18.90
CA GLY A 292 -5.52 -5.14 19.74
C GLY A 292 -6.17 -4.70 21.06
N GLY A 293 -7.46 -5.01 21.24
CA GLY A 293 -8.25 -4.60 22.42
C GLY A 293 -8.77 -5.79 23.22
N THR A 294 -9.27 -5.49 24.41
CA THR A 294 -9.82 -6.48 25.36
C THR A 294 -11.32 -6.75 25.18
N SER A 295 -11.95 -6.23 24.14
CA SER A 295 -13.41 -6.35 23.97
C SER A 295 -13.77 -7.57 23.13
N ASP A 296 -14.51 -8.50 23.71
CA ASP A 296 -15.20 -9.62 23.06
C ASP A 296 -16.42 -9.18 22.23
N GLN A 297 -16.31 -8.07 21.52
CA GLN A 297 -17.45 -7.55 20.77
C GLN A 297 -17.56 -8.21 19.41
N ASP A 298 -18.78 -8.63 19.10
CA ASP A 298 -19.21 -9.09 17.80
C ASP A 298 -18.89 -8.08 16.71
N THR A 299 -18.21 -8.49 15.65
CA THR A 299 -18.01 -7.64 14.47
C THR A 299 -19.33 -7.36 13.75
N GLY A 300 -20.41 -8.07 14.12
CA GLY A 300 -21.75 -7.93 13.58
C GLY A 300 -21.94 -8.38 12.13
N ASN A 301 -20.86 -8.78 11.47
CA ASN A 301 -20.85 -9.01 10.01
C ASN A 301 -20.57 -10.46 9.59
N VAL A 302 -20.23 -11.32 10.53
CA VAL A 302 -19.97 -12.74 10.19
C VAL A 302 -21.28 -13.48 10.02
N ARG A 303 -21.50 -14.08 8.84
CA ARG A 303 -22.66 -14.95 8.60
C ARG A 303 -22.48 -16.21 9.44
N GLN A 304 -23.33 -16.38 10.44
CA GLN A 304 -23.25 -17.48 11.39
C GLN A 304 -24.61 -18.11 11.67
N ASN A 305 -24.57 -19.37 12.11
CA ASN A 305 -25.66 -20.00 12.82
C ASN A 305 -25.62 -19.48 14.27
N PRO A 306 -26.69 -18.87 14.79
CA PRO A 306 -26.65 -18.16 16.08
C PRO A 306 -26.21 -18.96 17.29
N ARG A 307 -26.70 -20.22 17.42
CA ARG A 307 -26.31 -21.10 18.55
C ARG A 307 -24.88 -21.61 18.40
N ALA A 308 -24.49 -22.01 17.17
CA ALA A 308 -23.13 -22.44 16.88
C ALA A 308 -22.10 -21.30 17.16
N LEU A 309 -22.42 -20.06 16.85
CA LEU A 309 -21.57 -18.91 17.20
C LEU A 309 -21.46 -18.71 18.70
N ALA A 310 -22.59 -18.81 19.45
CA ALA A 310 -22.56 -18.70 20.90
C ALA A 310 -21.69 -19.79 21.54
N ASP A 311 -21.72 -21.00 21.00
CA ASP A 311 -20.89 -22.11 21.47
C ASP A 311 -19.42 -21.92 21.08
N ALA A 312 -19.14 -21.43 19.86
CA ALA A 312 -17.79 -21.11 19.42
C ALA A 312 -17.11 -20.09 20.33
N ARG A 313 -17.83 -19.05 20.74
CA ARG A 313 -17.31 -17.97 21.59
C ARG A 313 -16.99 -18.42 23.02
N ARG A 314 -17.61 -19.49 23.53
CA ARG A 314 -17.26 -20.07 24.83
C ARG A 314 -15.85 -20.65 24.89
N GLY A 315 -15.35 -21.12 23.76
CA GLY A 315 -14.00 -21.69 23.60
C GLY A 315 -13.06 -20.82 22.78
N ALA A 316 -13.42 -19.57 22.49
CA ALA A 316 -12.63 -18.70 21.65
C ALA A 316 -11.29 -18.34 22.31
N VAL A 317 -10.24 -18.40 21.51
CA VAL A 317 -8.92 -17.87 21.87
C VAL A 317 -8.68 -16.64 21.03
N THR A 318 -8.50 -15.52 21.69
CA THR A 318 -8.24 -14.24 21.04
C THR A 318 -6.75 -13.92 21.11
N PRO A 319 -5.99 -14.02 20.02
CA PRO A 319 -4.63 -13.50 19.97
C PRO A 319 -4.65 -11.97 20.07
N ASN A 320 -3.97 -11.44 21.08
CA ASN A 320 -3.94 -10.00 21.37
C ASN A 320 -2.85 -9.25 20.59
N GLY A 321 -2.22 -9.89 19.62
CA GLY A 321 -1.08 -9.32 18.88
C GLY A 321 -1.45 -8.48 17.67
N TYR A 322 -2.71 -8.41 17.27
CA TYR A 322 -3.13 -7.59 16.13
C TYR A 322 -3.29 -6.13 16.56
N ILE A 323 -2.59 -5.23 15.86
CA ILE A 323 -2.59 -3.79 16.18
C ILE A 323 -3.49 -2.96 15.27
N GLY A 324 -4.34 -3.61 14.49
CA GLY A 324 -5.20 -2.94 13.52
C GLY A 324 -4.48 -2.63 12.19
N ILE A 325 -5.24 -2.20 11.21
CA ILE A 325 -4.71 -1.75 9.93
C ILE A 325 -3.80 -0.54 10.17
N GLN A 326 -2.53 -0.69 9.79
CA GLN A 326 -1.55 0.38 9.95
C GLN A 326 -1.84 1.54 9.01
N PRO A 327 -1.55 2.78 9.44
CA PRO A 327 -1.60 3.93 8.55
C PRO A 327 -0.66 3.71 7.38
N PHE A 328 -1.07 4.15 6.20
CA PHE A 328 -0.27 4.11 4.99
C PHE A 328 -0.38 5.44 4.26
N ARG A 329 0.55 5.65 3.35
CA ARG A 329 0.64 6.89 2.59
C ARG A 329 -0.03 6.73 1.24
N ASP A 330 -0.81 7.72 0.82
CA ASP A 330 -1.35 7.83 -0.53
C ASP A 330 -1.25 9.28 -1.01
N LEU A 331 -1.64 9.54 -2.24
CA LEU A 331 -1.69 10.90 -2.77
C LEU A 331 -2.62 11.76 -1.92
N ASN A 332 -2.27 13.03 -1.78
CA ASN A 332 -3.11 13.99 -1.10
C ASN A 332 -4.28 14.39 -2.02
N TYR A 333 -5.45 13.89 -1.72
CA TYR A 333 -6.68 14.20 -2.44
C TYR A 333 -7.49 15.33 -1.77
N ALA A 334 -6.89 16.07 -0.82
CA ALA A 334 -7.55 17.19 -0.16
C ALA A 334 -8.01 18.24 -1.18
N GLY A 335 -9.27 18.62 -1.13
CA GLY A 335 -9.87 19.54 -2.09
C GLY A 335 -10.42 18.90 -3.36
N LEU A 336 -10.29 17.59 -3.52
CA LEU A 336 -10.93 16.82 -4.59
C LEU A 336 -12.13 16.09 -4.01
N SER A 337 -13.30 16.20 -4.66
CA SER A 337 -14.41 15.30 -4.29
C SER A 337 -14.02 13.86 -4.62
N ALA A 338 -14.50 12.90 -3.84
CA ALA A 338 -14.22 11.47 -4.07
C ALA A 338 -14.62 11.04 -5.50
N ASP A 339 -15.64 11.68 -6.09
CA ASP A 339 -16.09 11.46 -7.45
C ASP A 339 -15.17 12.11 -8.51
N ASP A 340 -14.58 13.25 -8.21
CA ASP A 340 -13.68 13.98 -9.13
C ASP A 340 -12.28 13.41 -9.12
N ALA A 341 -11.81 12.93 -7.98
CA ALA A 341 -10.45 12.45 -7.79
C ALA A 341 -10.16 11.15 -8.57
N GLN A 342 -11.15 10.31 -8.81
CA GLN A 342 -10.91 8.96 -9.34
C GLN A 342 -11.53 8.69 -10.71
N VAL A 343 -12.56 9.36 -11.13
CA VAL A 343 -13.37 8.92 -12.26
C VAL A 343 -13.51 9.94 -13.37
N LYS A 344 -13.61 11.24 -13.08
CA LYS A 344 -14.07 12.22 -14.05
C LYS A 344 -12.99 13.07 -14.70
N ASN A 345 -11.87 13.33 -14.06
CA ASN A 345 -10.86 14.18 -14.66
C ASN A 345 -9.43 13.90 -14.16
N PRO A 346 -8.74 12.88 -14.69
CA PRO A 346 -7.35 12.57 -14.32
C PRO A 346 -6.37 13.68 -14.70
N VAL A 347 -6.75 14.59 -15.59
CA VAL A 347 -5.91 15.72 -16.04
C VAL A 347 -6.05 16.92 -15.12
N ALA A 348 -7.21 17.09 -14.47
CA ALA A 348 -7.45 18.16 -13.50
C ALA A 348 -6.94 17.83 -12.10
N SER A 349 -6.62 16.54 -11.84
CA SER A 349 -5.91 16.18 -10.62
C SER A 349 -4.49 16.74 -10.71
N PRO A 350 -4.07 17.67 -9.82
CA PRO A 350 -2.67 18.10 -9.74
C PRO A 350 -1.73 16.95 -9.45
N SER A 351 -2.26 15.80 -9.14
CA SER A 351 -1.62 14.58 -8.69
C SER A 351 -0.92 13.74 -9.77
N GLY A 352 -1.05 14.09 -11.02
CA GLY A 352 -0.41 13.32 -12.09
C GLY A 352 1.06 13.66 -12.30
N LYS A 353 1.51 14.83 -11.81
CA LYS A 353 2.85 15.34 -12.08
C LYS A 353 3.38 16.14 -10.91
N PHE A 354 4.66 15.96 -10.66
CA PHE A 354 5.40 16.67 -9.63
C PHE A 354 6.66 17.25 -10.27
N GLY A 355 6.72 18.59 -10.38
CA GLY A 355 7.84 19.32 -10.97
C GLY A 355 8.88 19.71 -9.94
N LEU A 356 10.14 19.76 -10.33
CA LEU A 356 11.22 20.35 -9.54
C LEU A 356 12.19 21.10 -10.47
N GLY A 357 12.77 22.17 -9.96
CA GLY A 357 13.77 22.98 -10.66
C GLY A 357 15.12 22.92 -9.96
N VAL A 358 16.17 23.03 -10.73
CA VAL A 358 17.57 23.10 -10.25
C VAL A 358 18.28 24.21 -10.98
N VAL A 359 19.05 25.02 -10.28
CA VAL A 359 20.00 25.96 -10.86
C VAL A 359 21.42 25.47 -10.57
N THR A 360 22.28 25.50 -11.59
CA THR A 360 23.69 25.15 -11.47
C THR A 360 24.53 26.36 -11.88
N HIS A 361 25.55 26.65 -11.09
CA HIS A 361 26.45 27.79 -11.25
C HIS A 361 27.88 27.34 -11.47
N LEU A 362 28.60 28.11 -12.28
CA LEU A 362 30.05 28.07 -12.43
C LEU A 362 30.62 29.48 -12.25
N GLY A 363 31.40 29.66 -11.21
CA GLY A 363 32.04 30.97 -10.94
C GLY A 363 32.96 31.41 -12.09
N GLY A 364 32.98 32.72 -12.38
CA GLY A 364 33.78 33.30 -13.47
C GLY A 364 35.26 32.99 -13.39
N ALA A 365 35.81 32.82 -12.18
CA ALA A 365 37.20 32.45 -11.97
C ALA A 365 37.57 31.05 -12.51
N ASN A 366 36.56 30.20 -12.72
CA ASN A 366 36.72 28.82 -13.21
C ASN A 366 36.39 28.67 -14.69
N LEU A 367 36.03 29.74 -15.39
CA LEU A 367 35.85 29.77 -16.83
C LEU A 367 37.20 29.61 -17.54
N ARG A 368 37.22 28.88 -18.66
CA ARG A 368 38.44 28.60 -19.44
C ARG A 368 38.69 29.66 -20.51
N THR A 369 38.45 30.92 -20.18
CA THR A 369 38.67 32.05 -21.11
C THR A 369 40.12 32.49 -21.15
N ALA A 370 40.45 33.34 -22.12
CA ALA A 370 41.78 33.93 -22.23
C ALA A 370 42.22 34.71 -20.97
N ASN A 371 41.23 35.29 -20.27
CA ASN A 371 41.49 36.02 -19.02
C ASN A 371 41.86 35.10 -17.86
N THR A 372 41.11 34.02 -17.67
CA THR A 372 41.32 33.04 -16.56
C THR A 372 42.57 32.17 -16.81
N LEU A 373 42.92 31.93 -18.06
CA LEU A 373 44.13 31.20 -18.42
C LEU A 373 45.38 32.12 -18.49
N ASP A 374 45.25 33.41 -18.11
CA ASP A 374 46.31 34.42 -18.15
C ASP A 374 47.02 34.59 -19.50
N MET A 375 46.25 34.30 -20.58
CA MET A 375 46.73 34.38 -21.96
C MET A 375 46.64 35.82 -22.53
N GLY A 376 45.86 36.71 -21.91
CA GLY A 376 45.64 38.06 -22.33
C GLY A 376 46.50 39.04 -21.54
N VAL A 377 47.27 39.93 -22.25
CA VAL A 377 48.12 40.95 -21.62
C VAL A 377 47.62 42.32 -22.00
N GLY A 378 47.48 43.21 -21.02
CA GLY A 378 47.12 44.60 -21.21
C GLY A 378 45.77 44.82 -21.92
N ARG A 379 45.76 45.54 -23.07
CA ARG A 379 44.54 45.83 -23.85
C ARG A 379 43.96 44.64 -24.61
N LEU A 380 44.64 43.48 -24.59
CA LEU A 380 44.13 42.22 -25.14
C LEU A 380 43.27 41.40 -24.14
N ARG A 381 43.19 41.89 -22.89
CA ARG A 381 42.23 41.29 -21.94
C ARG A 381 40.80 41.61 -22.36
N MET A 382 40.01 40.57 -22.51
CA MET A 382 38.58 40.70 -22.75
C MET A 382 37.86 40.78 -21.42
N THR A 383 36.94 41.76 -21.29
CA THR A 383 36.03 41.85 -20.14
C THR A 383 34.79 41.01 -20.45
N GLU A 384 34.57 40.00 -19.66
CA GLU A 384 33.39 39.15 -19.75
C GLU A 384 32.31 39.77 -18.84
N ASN A 385 31.22 40.24 -19.44
CA ASN A 385 30.06 40.71 -18.69
C ASN A 385 29.15 39.54 -18.35
N LEU A 386 29.48 38.83 -17.29
CA LEU A 386 28.64 37.80 -16.72
C LEU A 386 27.77 38.38 -15.61
N ASN A 387 26.52 37.97 -15.51
CA ASN A 387 25.65 38.32 -14.42
C ASN A 387 26.24 37.78 -13.11
N ASN A 388 26.42 38.58 -12.09
CA ASN A 388 27.06 38.24 -10.81
C ASN A 388 28.44 37.56 -10.94
N ASN A 389 29.14 37.74 -12.03
CA ASN A 389 30.42 37.07 -12.36
C ASN A 389 30.32 35.53 -12.36
N GLU A 390 29.16 35.00 -12.71
CA GLU A 390 28.88 33.55 -12.77
C GLU A 390 28.19 33.16 -14.09
N LEU A 391 28.43 31.93 -14.48
CA LEU A 391 27.71 31.27 -15.59
C LEU A 391 26.71 30.28 -14.97
N SER A 392 25.44 30.57 -15.10
CA SER A 392 24.39 29.75 -14.50
C SER A 392 23.51 29.08 -15.56
N SER A 393 22.92 27.95 -15.22
CA SER A 393 21.90 27.28 -16.02
C SER A 393 20.80 26.71 -15.14
N VAL A 394 19.57 26.83 -15.63
CA VAL A 394 18.36 26.32 -14.98
C VAL A 394 17.89 25.11 -15.74
N ALA A 395 17.61 24.04 -15.03
CA ALA A 395 16.99 22.83 -15.53
C ALA A 395 15.75 22.48 -14.69
N ALA A 396 14.81 21.81 -15.31
CA ALA A 396 13.66 21.27 -14.61
C ALA A 396 13.44 19.80 -14.98
N ALA A 397 12.89 19.08 -14.05
CA ALA A 397 12.42 17.71 -14.26
C ALA A 397 11.05 17.52 -13.61
N GLU A 398 10.31 16.55 -14.08
CA GLU A 398 9.02 16.19 -13.48
C GLU A 398 8.95 14.70 -13.19
N VAL A 399 8.32 14.36 -12.09
CA VAL A 399 7.84 13.01 -11.78
C VAL A 399 6.41 12.90 -12.29
N TYR A 400 6.10 11.81 -12.96
CA TYR A 400 4.78 11.57 -13.52
C TYR A 400 4.37 10.11 -13.38
N PHE A 401 3.08 9.87 -13.38
CA PHE A 401 2.51 8.53 -13.33
C PHE A 401 2.17 8.08 -14.74
N ALA A 402 2.77 6.98 -15.18
CA ALA A 402 2.44 6.37 -16.46
C ALA A 402 2.66 4.86 -16.43
N ARG A 403 1.61 4.12 -16.75
CA ARG A 403 1.73 2.67 -16.93
C ARG A 403 2.54 2.36 -18.18
N PRO A 404 3.58 1.51 -18.12
CA PRO A 404 4.44 1.20 -19.27
C PRO A 404 3.71 0.55 -20.44
N THR A 405 2.66 -0.22 -20.14
CA THR A 405 1.85 -0.91 -21.17
C THR A 405 0.38 -0.59 -20.94
N ALA A 406 -0.38 -0.36 -22.01
CA ALA A 406 -1.82 -0.15 -21.92
C ALA A 406 -2.52 -1.35 -21.27
N ARG A 407 -3.61 -1.10 -20.56
CA ARG A 407 -4.46 -2.16 -19.99
C ARG A 407 -5.20 -2.87 -21.11
N GLY A 408 -5.28 -4.21 -21.01
CA GLY A 408 -6.03 -5.03 -21.97
C GLY A 408 -7.54 -4.76 -21.98
N ASP A 409 -8.09 -4.15 -20.91
CA ASP A 409 -9.50 -3.76 -20.78
C ASP A 409 -9.80 -2.33 -21.28
N GLY A 410 -8.81 -1.63 -21.85
CA GLY A 410 -8.93 -0.27 -22.38
C GLY A 410 -9.13 0.83 -21.33
N ARG A 411 -9.13 0.50 -20.04
CA ARG A 411 -9.32 1.49 -18.98
C ARG A 411 -8.02 2.25 -18.69
N ILE A 412 -8.17 3.53 -18.36
CA ILE A 412 -7.07 4.38 -17.91
C ILE A 412 -6.75 4.07 -16.45
N GLU A 413 -5.48 3.99 -16.14
CA GLU A 413 -5.00 3.80 -14.79
C GLU A 413 -4.66 5.15 -14.16
N TYR A 414 -5.33 5.48 -13.05
CA TYR A 414 -5.14 6.76 -12.37
C TYR A 414 -3.93 6.73 -11.43
N PRO A 415 -3.27 7.89 -11.21
CA PRO A 415 -2.20 8.03 -10.23
C PRO A 415 -2.64 7.56 -8.85
N SER A 416 -1.82 6.74 -8.21
CA SER A 416 -2.03 6.27 -6.83
C SER A 416 -0.72 5.72 -6.25
N LEU A 417 -0.63 5.63 -4.93
CA LEU A 417 0.47 4.94 -4.26
C LEU A 417 0.14 3.46 -3.97
N PHE A 418 -0.70 2.84 -4.81
CA PHE A 418 -0.88 1.39 -4.85
C PHE A 418 -0.34 0.77 -6.14
N LYS A 419 0.21 1.59 -7.05
CA LYS A 419 0.73 1.15 -8.34
C LYS A 419 2.08 1.80 -8.61
N PRO A 420 3.16 1.00 -8.80
CA PRO A 420 4.53 1.49 -8.92
C PRO A 420 4.85 1.92 -10.37
N TYR A 421 4.10 2.88 -10.89
CA TYR A 421 4.27 3.39 -12.26
C TYR A 421 4.78 4.83 -12.31
N TRP A 422 5.42 5.28 -11.23
CA TRP A 422 6.03 6.60 -11.15
C TRP A 422 7.36 6.62 -11.89
N GLN A 423 7.52 7.61 -12.77
CA GLN A 423 8.68 7.80 -13.64
C GLN A 423 9.15 9.25 -13.57
N ALA A 424 10.37 9.50 -14.04
CA ALA A 424 10.95 10.82 -14.12
C ALA A 424 11.32 11.17 -15.56
N ARG A 425 11.23 12.44 -15.91
CA ARG A 425 11.71 12.99 -17.19
C ARG A 425 12.14 14.43 -17.02
N LEU A 426 12.99 14.91 -17.93
CA LEU A 426 13.26 16.33 -18.04
C LEU A 426 12.01 17.07 -18.51
N ALA A 427 11.84 18.28 -18.04
CA ALA A 427 10.76 19.20 -18.39
C ALA A 427 11.34 20.58 -18.67
N GLU A 428 10.58 21.44 -19.30
CA GLU A 428 10.99 22.83 -19.46
C GLU A 428 10.81 23.59 -18.15
N PRO A 429 11.81 24.39 -17.72
CA PRO A 429 11.67 25.24 -16.55
C PRO A 429 10.51 26.22 -16.69
N THR A 430 9.71 26.35 -15.65
CA THR A 430 8.61 27.33 -15.60
C THR A 430 9.13 28.76 -15.57
N VAL A 431 8.26 29.72 -15.86
CA VAL A 431 8.61 31.15 -15.78
C VAL A 431 9.02 31.52 -14.35
N ALA A 432 8.35 30.96 -13.36
CA ALA A 432 8.68 31.19 -11.94
C ALA A 432 10.07 30.66 -11.60
N GLN A 433 10.42 29.46 -11.99
CA GLN A 433 11.73 28.86 -11.78
C GLN A 433 12.85 29.65 -12.48
N ARG A 434 12.60 30.14 -13.69
CA ARG A 434 13.56 31.00 -14.40
C ARG A 434 13.74 32.35 -13.69
N ALA A 435 12.64 32.94 -13.17
CA ALA A 435 12.71 34.20 -12.43
C ALA A 435 13.45 34.05 -11.10
N GLU A 436 13.20 32.97 -10.37
CA GLU A 436 13.89 32.65 -9.12
C GLU A 436 15.40 32.45 -9.34
N ALA A 437 15.77 31.70 -10.37
CA ALA A 437 17.17 31.47 -10.70
C ALA A 437 17.95 32.72 -11.12
N LEU A 438 17.26 33.82 -11.46
CA LEU A 438 17.89 35.13 -11.71
C LEU A 438 18.15 35.92 -10.41
N LEU A 439 17.52 35.51 -9.31
CA LEU A 439 17.67 36.14 -8.00
C LEU A 439 18.75 35.47 -7.14
N LEU A 440 19.09 34.27 -7.48
CA LEU A 440 20.14 33.43 -6.85
C LEU A 440 21.49 33.66 -7.54
#